data_19399ef59726a903e4c3803f3d5729ca
#
_entry.id   19399ef59726a903e4c3803f3d5729ca
#
_cell.length_a   1.000
_cell.length_b   1.000
_cell.length_c   1.000
_cell.angle_alpha   90.00
_cell.angle_beta   90.00
_cell.angle_gamma   90.00
#
_symmetry.space_group_name_H-M   'P 1'
#
loop_
_entity.id
_entity.type
_entity.pdbx_description
1 polymer ?
#
loop_
_entity_poly.entity_id
_entity_poly.type
_entity_poly.pdbx_seq_one_letter_code
_entity_poly.pdbx_strand_id
1 'polypeptide(L)'
;MTRFTICDDEPEHGRLIGKYIKSEYAKHVPETDIAEVVVYQSPQEMLGEAVEDTDIFILDIECGTVSGLDIAKEIRRLKKNAGIVFCTSHSNYVYQVFGLT
;
A
#
# COMPACT_ATOMS: atom_id res chain seq x y z
N MET A 1 -1.21 -16.50 3.21
CA MET A 1 -0.65 -15.50 2.31
C MET A 1 -1.28 -14.14 2.59
N THR A 2 -0.46 -13.12 2.65
CA THR A 2 -0.93 -11.75 2.83
C THR A 2 -0.61 -10.97 1.56
N ARG A 3 -1.61 -10.29 1.01
CA ARG A 3 -1.40 -9.49 -0.19
C ARG A 3 -1.28 -8.02 0.17
N PHE A 4 -0.14 -7.45 -0.23
CA PHE A 4 0.15 -6.03 -0.12
C PHE A 4 0.01 -5.40 -1.49
N THR A 5 -0.71 -4.29 -1.55
CA THR A 5 -0.83 -3.53 -2.79
C THR A 5 -0.26 -2.14 -2.56
N ILE A 6 0.71 -1.78 -3.37
CA ILE A 6 1.42 -0.51 -3.28
C ILE A 6 0.93 0.40 -4.39
N CYS A 7 0.60 1.63 -4.06
CA CYS A 7 0.31 2.66 -5.05
C CYS A 7 1.33 3.77 -4.94
N ASP A 8 2.13 3.94 -5.97
CA ASP A 8 3.21 4.93 -6.01
C ASP A 8 3.41 5.34 -7.46
N ASP A 9 3.39 6.62 -7.75
CA ASP A 9 3.57 7.11 -9.12
C ASP A 9 5.02 6.98 -9.60
N GLU A 10 5.97 6.73 -8.69
CA GLU A 10 7.35 6.43 -9.05
C GLU A 10 7.59 4.91 -8.99
N PRO A 11 7.73 4.24 -10.14
CA PRO A 11 7.83 2.78 -10.15
C PRO A 11 9.03 2.24 -9.38
N GLU A 12 10.16 2.95 -9.40
CA GLU A 12 11.34 2.52 -8.67
C GLU A 12 11.10 2.54 -7.15
N HIS A 13 10.44 3.58 -6.68
CA HIS A 13 10.13 3.72 -5.27
C HIS A 13 9.17 2.61 -4.82
N GLY A 14 8.14 2.35 -5.60
CA GLY A 14 7.19 1.27 -5.29
C GLY A 14 7.88 -0.09 -5.26
N ARG A 15 8.80 -0.34 -6.17
CA ARG A 15 9.53 -1.60 -6.22
C ARG A 15 10.43 -1.79 -5.01
N LEU A 16 11.11 -0.71 -4.58
CA LEU A 16 11.95 -0.78 -3.39
C LEU A 16 11.15 -1.05 -2.13
N ILE A 17 10.00 -0.41 -2.00
CA ILE A 17 9.09 -0.67 -0.89
C ILE A 17 8.67 -2.15 -0.91
N GLY A 18 8.34 -2.66 -2.08
CA GLY A 18 7.94 -4.06 -2.21
C GLY A 18 9.01 -5.04 -1.77
N LYS A 19 10.25 -4.78 -2.15
CA LYS A 19 11.38 -5.61 -1.72
C LYS A 19 11.54 -5.58 -0.21
N TYR A 20 11.45 -4.41 0.37
CA TYR A 20 11.56 -4.24 1.81
C TYR A 20 10.46 -5.02 2.54
N ILE A 21 9.24 -4.89 2.07
CA ILE A 21 8.11 -5.59 2.68
C ILE A 21 8.32 -7.10 2.65
N LYS A 22 8.69 -7.65 1.51
CA LYS A 22 8.93 -9.09 1.40
C LYS A 22 10.01 -9.56 2.33
N SER A 23 11.10 -8.81 2.42
CA SER A 23 12.22 -9.15 3.28
C SER A 23 11.84 -9.12 4.75
N GLU A 24 11.17 -8.05 5.18
CA GLU A 24 10.77 -7.92 6.58
C GLU A 24 9.68 -8.90 6.97
N TYR A 25 8.72 -9.11 6.09
CA TYR A 25 7.63 -10.05 6.37
C TYR A 25 8.16 -11.45 6.64
N ALA A 26 9.10 -11.89 5.82
CA ALA A 26 9.68 -13.22 5.96
C ALA A 26 10.37 -13.44 7.30
N LYS A 27 10.85 -12.37 7.93
CA LYS A 27 11.51 -12.47 9.24
C LYS A 27 10.53 -12.69 10.39
N HIS A 28 9.26 -12.40 10.19
CA HIS A 28 8.28 -12.35 11.28
C HIS A 28 7.16 -13.39 11.16
N VAL A 29 7.17 -14.20 10.11
CA VAL A 29 6.12 -15.18 9.87
C VAL A 29 6.76 -16.55 9.59
N PRO A 30 5.99 -17.64 9.73
CA PRO A 30 6.49 -18.97 9.35
C PRO A 30 6.83 -19.06 7.87
N GLU A 31 7.73 -19.97 7.52
CA GLU A 31 8.12 -20.17 6.12
C GLU A 31 6.95 -20.55 5.22
N THR A 32 5.88 -21.08 5.82
CA THR A 32 4.68 -21.44 5.07
C THR A 32 3.83 -20.26 4.68
N ASP A 33 4.10 -19.08 5.26
CA ASP A 33 3.36 -17.87 4.93
C ASP A 33 4.22 -16.98 4.06
N ILE A 34 3.60 -16.40 3.03
CA ILE A 34 4.30 -15.56 2.08
C ILE A 34 3.57 -14.23 1.90
N ALA A 35 4.34 -13.21 1.58
CA ALA A 35 3.81 -11.92 1.17
C ALA A 35 3.73 -11.86 -0.34
N GLU A 36 2.58 -11.52 -0.86
CA GLU A 36 2.42 -11.20 -2.27
C GLU A 36 2.37 -9.68 -2.38
N VAL A 37 3.16 -9.11 -3.29
CA VAL A 37 3.24 -7.66 -3.44
C VAL A 37 2.94 -7.29 -4.87
N VAL A 38 1.99 -6.38 -5.05
CA VAL A 38 1.64 -5.84 -6.36
C VAL A 38 1.81 -4.33 -6.31
N VAL A 39 2.39 -3.75 -7.35
CA VAL A 39 2.65 -2.31 -7.42
C VAL A 39 1.83 -1.69 -8.53
N TYR A 40 1.10 -0.64 -8.19
CA TYR A 40 0.35 0.16 -9.15
C TYR A 40 0.91 1.56 -9.19
N GLN A 41 0.96 2.14 -10.38
CA GLN A 41 1.31 3.54 -10.56
C GLN A 41 0.07 4.43 -10.64
N SER A 42 -1.07 3.86 -10.99
CA SER A 42 -2.32 4.58 -11.15
C SER A 42 -3.28 4.20 -10.04
N PRO A 43 -3.71 5.19 -9.23
CA PRO A 43 -4.73 4.93 -8.21
C PRO A 43 -6.03 4.39 -8.79
N GLN A 44 -6.40 4.86 -9.98
CA GLN A 44 -7.64 4.43 -10.62
C GLN A 44 -7.59 2.97 -10.99
N GLU A 45 -6.47 2.50 -11.55
CA GLU A 45 -6.30 1.10 -11.85
C GLU A 45 -6.34 0.23 -10.61
N MET A 46 -5.65 0.66 -9.58
CA MET A 46 -5.64 -0.06 -8.31
C MET A 46 -7.04 -0.19 -7.73
N LEU A 47 -7.79 0.91 -7.69
CA LEU A 47 -9.13 0.91 -7.13
C LEU A 47 -10.09 0.03 -7.95
N GLY A 48 -9.86 -0.07 -9.25
CA GLY A 48 -10.69 -0.88 -10.12
C GLY A 48 -10.38 -2.37 -10.08
N GLU A 49 -9.15 -2.75 -9.71
CA GLU A 49 -8.69 -4.13 -9.87
C GLU A 49 -8.33 -4.83 -8.57
N ALA A 50 -7.86 -4.10 -7.58
CA ALA A 50 -7.12 -4.71 -6.48
C ALA A 50 -7.81 -4.66 -5.11
N VAL A 51 -8.89 -3.92 -4.96
CA VAL A 51 -9.45 -3.67 -3.61
C VAL A 51 -9.92 -4.94 -2.95
N GLU A 52 -10.64 -5.79 -3.68
CA GLU A 52 -11.21 -7.00 -3.09
C GLU A 52 -10.16 -7.97 -2.56
N ASP A 53 -9.04 -8.08 -3.27
CA ASP A 53 -8.03 -9.09 -3.00
C ASP A 53 -6.91 -8.60 -2.08
N THR A 54 -6.89 -7.34 -1.75
CA THR A 54 -5.79 -6.75 -0.98
C THR A 54 -6.08 -6.80 0.52
N ASP A 55 -5.09 -7.23 1.28
CA ASP A 55 -5.17 -7.22 2.74
C ASP A 55 -4.63 -5.90 3.31
N ILE A 56 -3.53 -5.42 2.75
CA ILE A 56 -2.88 -4.20 3.23
C ILE A 56 -2.49 -3.33 2.04
N PHE A 57 -2.91 -2.07 2.09
CA PHE A 57 -2.53 -1.07 1.09
C PHE A 57 -1.39 -0.22 1.62
N ILE A 58 -0.39 0.01 0.77
CA ILE A 58 0.70 0.94 1.03
C ILE A 58 0.55 2.09 0.04
N LEU A 59 0.27 3.27 0.53
CA LEU A 59 -0.06 4.41 -0.32
C LEU A 59 0.97 5.52 -0.14
N ASP A 60 1.39 6.11 -1.26
CA ASP A 60 2.12 7.37 -1.20
C ASP A 60 1.10 8.47 -0.86
N ILE A 61 1.51 9.42 -0.05
CA ILE A 61 0.65 10.54 0.33
C ILE A 61 0.28 11.37 -0.89
N GLU A 62 1.24 11.55 -1.79
CA GLU A 62 0.99 12.23 -3.05
C GLU A 62 1.27 11.26 -4.17
N CYS A 63 0.23 10.65 -4.72
CA CYS A 63 0.38 9.72 -5.84
C CYS A 63 0.00 10.46 -7.12
N GLY A 64 1.01 11.07 -7.74
CA GLY A 64 0.80 11.94 -8.89
C GLY A 64 0.04 13.20 -8.47
N THR A 65 -1.10 13.44 -9.07
CA THR A 65 -1.96 14.57 -8.73
C THR A 65 -3.04 14.21 -7.72
N VAL A 66 -3.05 12.97 -7.25
CA VAL A 66 -4.09 12.47 -6.35
C VAL A 66 -3.52 12.34 -4.94
N SER A 67 -4.27 12.81 -3.96
CA SER A 67 -3.88 12.67 -2.57
C SER A 67 -4.09 11.23 -2.11
N GLY A 68 -3.07 10.67 -1.43
CA GLY A 68 -3.18 9.36 -0.82
C GLY A 68 -4.28 9.28 0.22
N LEU A 69 -4.59 10.41 0.86
CA LEU A 69 -5.68 10.46 1.82
C LEU A 69 -7.04 10.24 1.15
N ASP A 70 -7.23 10.81 -0.04
CA ASP A 70 -8.46 10.62 -0.79
C ASP A 70 -8.58 9.17 -1.29
N ILE A 71 -7.46 8.59 -1.70
CA ILE A 71 -7.43 7.18 -2.08
C ILE A 71 -7.83 6.30 -0.90
N ALA A 72 -7.29 6.59 0.27
CA ALA A 72 -7.60 5.83 1.49
C ALA A 72 -9.07 5.91 1.85
N LYS A 73 -9.68 7.07 1.71
CA LYS A 73 -11.12 7.23 1.95
C LYS A 73 -11.93 6.36 1.01
N GLU A 74 -11.54 6.32 -0.25
CA GLU A 74 -12.23 5.49 -1.23
C GLU A 74 -12.08 4.00 -0.91
N ILE A 75 -10.89 3.58 -0.49
CA ILE A 75 -10.67 2.20 -0.07
C ILE A 75 -11.58 1.85 1.11
N ARG A 76 -11.68 2.75 2.08
CA ARG A 76 -12.54 2.50 3.25
C ARG A 76 -14.01 2.38 2.85
N ARG A 77 -14.43 3.14 1.86
CA ARG A 77 -15.77 3.02 1.34
C ARG A 77 -16.03 1.66 0.69
N LEU A 78 -15.01 1.14 -0.02
CA LEU A 78 -15.12 -0.11 -0.77
C LEU A 78 -14.82 -1.35 0.09
N LYS A 79 -13.90 -1.23 1.03
CA LYS A 79 -13.47 -2.35 1.88
C LYS A 79 -13.03 -1.84 3.24
N LYS A 80 -13.91 -1.95 4.23
CA LYS A 80 -13.72 -1.30 5.53
C LYS A 80 -12.59 -1.87 6.37
N ASN A 81 -12.25 -3.14 6.19
CA ASN A 81 -11.31 -3.83 7.06
C ASN A 81 -9.91 -4.02 6.49
N ALA A 82 -9.62 -3.39 5.35
CA ALA A 82 -8.27 -3.46 4.81
C ALA A 82 -7.32 -2.62 5.65
N GLY A 83 -6.07 -3.08 5.78
CA GLY A 83 -5.02 -2.26 6.38
C GLY A 83 -4.57 -1.18 5.41
N ILE A 84 -4.28 0.01 5.91
CA ILE A 84 -3.77 1.10 5.10
C ILE A 84 -2.57 1.73 5.78
N VAL A 85 -1.46 1.79 5.05
CA VAL A 85 -0.21 2.37 5.53
C VAL A 85 0.20 3.45 4.54
N PHE A 86 0.59 4.60 5.03
CA PHE A 86 1.14 5.65 4.19
C PHE A 86 2.65 5.58 4.22
N CYS A 87 3.24 5.68 3.03
CA CYS A 87 4.68 5.69 2.87
C CYS A 87 5.01 6.79 1.87
N THR A 88 5.95 7.65 2.19
CA THR A 88 6.28 8.75 1.32
C THR A 88 7.78 8.83 1.10
N SER A 89 8.19 9.30 -0.07
CA SER A 89 9.57 9.56 -0.38
C SER A 89 10.05 10.91 0.17
N HIS A 90 9.13 11.73 0.68
CA HIS A 90 9.51 13.05 1.23
C HIS A 90 9.98 12.89 2.67
N SER A 91 11.26 13.13 2.90
CA SER A 91 11.88 12.89 4.19
C SER A 91 11.41 13.81 5.30
N ASN A 92 10.79 14.93 4.97
CA ASN A 92 10.28 15.86 5.96
C ASN A 92 8.90 15.51 6.49
N TYR A 93 8.32 14.42 6.01
CA TYR A 93 7.06 13.93 6.54
C TYR A 93 7.32 12.74 7.44
N VAL A 94 6.84 12.81 8.63
CA VAL A 94 6.84 11.68 9.54
C VAL A 94 5.42 11.21 9.67
N TYR A 95 5.15 10.04 9.13
CA TYR A 95 3.80 9.55 9.15
C TYR A 95 3.65 8.39 10.04
N GLN A 96 2.64 8.49 10.79
CA GLN A 96 2.11 7.35 11.45
C GLN A 96 0.79 7.07 10.83
N VAL A 97 0.53 5.85 10.62
CA VAL A 97 -0.73 5.47 10.10
C VAL A 97 -1.64 5.16 11.21
N PHE A 98 -2.66 5.88 11.19
CA PHE A 98 -3.71 5.64 12.10
C PHE A 98 -4.80 4.93 11.37
N GLY A 99 -5.53 4.13 12.05
CA GLY A 99 -6.69 3.54 11.46
C GLY A 99 -7.59 4.64 10.93
N LEU A 100 -7.65 4.74 9.63
CA LEU A 100 -8.61 5.60 8.99
C LEU A 100 -9.91 4.87 8.98
N THR A 101 -10.59 4.98 10.04
CA THR A 101 -11.92 4.36 10.14
C THR A 101 -13.00 5.33 9.79
#